data_c621dfcd8d65df3c8c5723571866d3fe
#
_entry.id   c621dfcd8d65df3c8c5723571866d3fe
#
_cell.length_a   1.000
_cell.length_b   1.000
_cell.length_c   1.000
_cell.angle_alpha   90.00
_cell.angle_beta   90.00
_cell.angle_gamma   90.00
#
_symmetry.space_group_name_H-M   'P 1'
#
loop_
_entity.id
_entity.type
_entity.pdbx_description
1 polymer ?
#
loop_
_entity_poly.entity_id
_entity_poly.type
_entity_poly.pdbx_seq_one_letter_code
_entity_poly.pdbx_strand_id
1 'polypeptide(L)'
;MNKISIASYSFHKLLEAKMIDVYGYLESLRYRYNLLSADIWNGYLKGMDRDDFKKIRAALDDRGLALASLCCDGAHAWSADPDEEKQLDAAAEKCLQAAEILGAQTVRFDVGVREDDISETQFEKVCGKFAAYAKRGADAGFIVGPENHWGASRRFSVQQRLYREINSPNYGMLLHLGNWNPEDGQTADGNDIAAASMAVHTHIDYEHAQTAASWLPHILGAGYKGALSVEHHKEVVEYQGVQAQLGALEYAVKKL
;
A
#
# COMPACT_ATOMS: atom_id res chain seq x y z
N MET A 1 15.68 1.88 -11.82
CA MET A 1 14.39 2.46 -12.27
C MET A 1 13.32 1.91 -11.36
N ASN A 2 12.46 2.75 -10.78
CA ASN A 2 11.39 2.31 -9.88
C ASN A 2 10.41 1.41 -10.64
N LYS A 3 9.93 0.35 -9.99
CA LYS A 3 8.90 -0.52 -10.57
C LYS A 3 7.56 0.23 -10.61
N ILE A 4 6.85 0.14 -11.73
CA ILE A 4 5.49 0.68 -11.82
C ILE A 4 4.51 -0.48 -11.59
N SER A 5 3.47 -0.25 -10.81
CA SER A 5 2.36 -1.17 -10.57
C SER A 5 1.00 -0.46 -10.66
N ILE A 6 -0.04 -1.22 -10.55
CA ILE A 6 -1.41 -0.73 -10.44
C ILE A 6 -2.02 -1.39 -9.21
N ALA A 7 -2.50 -0.60 -8.26
CA ALA A 7 -3.26 -1.13 -7.13
C ALA A 7 -4.52 -1.83 -7.66
N SER A 8 -4.75 -3.08 -7.26
CA SER A 8 -5.91 -3.84 -7.72
C SER A 8 -7.24 -3.20 -7.33
N TYR A 9 -7.24 -2.36 -6.27
CA TYR A 9 -8.37 -1.52 -5.89
C TYR A 9 -8.86 -0.64 -7.05
N SER A 10 -7.99 -0.26 -7.98
CA SER A 10 -8.36 0.47 -9.21
C SER A 10 -9.44 -0.20 -10.04
N PHE A 11 -9.70 -1.48 -9.82
CA PHE A 11 -10.72 -2.27 -10.52
C PHE A 11 -11.80 -2.81 -9.57
N HIS A 12 -12.04 -2.13 -8.44
CA HIS A 12 -12.94 -2.60 -7.39
C HIS A 12 -14.40 -2.74 -7.86
N LYS A 13 -14.88 -1.86 -8.76
CA LYS A 13 -16.24 -1.97 -9.32
C LYS A 13 -16.39 -3.15 -10.27
N LEU A 14 -15.37 -3.43 -11.07
CA LEU A 14 -15.34 -4.65 -11.90
C LEU A 14 -15.30 -5.91 -11.03
N LEU A 15 -14.57 -5.88 -9.90
CA LEU A 15 -14.58 -6.98 -8.94
C LEU A 15 -15.95 -7.16 -8.30
N GLU A 16 -16.59 -6.09 -7.84
CA GLU A 16 -17.96 -6.12 -7.28
C GLU A 16 -18.97 -6.65 -8.28
N ALA A 17 -18.84 -6.25 -9.55
CA ALA A 17 -19.66 -6.75 -10.66
C ALA A 17 -19.31 -8.19 -11.10
N LYS A 18 -18.31 -8.83 -10.49
CA LYS A 18 -17.78 -10.15 -10.85
C LYS A 18 -17.31 -10.26 -12.31
N MET A 19 -16.85 -9.15 -12.87
CA MET A 19 -16.30 -9.06 -14.23
C MET A 19 -14.78 -9.26 -14.26
N ILE A 20 -14.14 -9.23 -13.10
CA ILE A 20 -12.72 -9.50 -12.90
C ILE A 20 -12.51 -10.26 -11.59
N ASP A 21 -11.51 -11.09 -11.53
CA ASP A 21 -10.97 -11.72 -10.33
C ASP A 21 -9.46 -11.44 -10.22
N VAL A 22 -8.80 -12.05 -9.25
CA VAL A 22 -7.35 -11.89 -9.07
C VAL A 22 -6.58 -12.32 -10.32
N TYR A 23 -6.98 -13.36 -10.99
CA TYR A 23 -6.27 -13.85 -12.19
C TYR A 23 -6.44 -12.91 -13.37
N GLY A 24 -7.65 -12.39 -13.60
CA GLY A 24 -7.93 -11.35 -14.60
C GLY A 24 -7.17 -10.06 -14.35
N TYR A 25 -7.00 -9.68 -13.06
CA TYR A 25 -6.14 -8.56 -12.67
C TYR A 25 -4.67 -8.82 -13.05
N LEU A 26 -4.11 -9.99 -12.70
CA LEU A 26 -2.73 -10.34 -13.04
C LEU A 26 -2.50 -10.38 -14.57
N GLU A 27 -3.47 -10.89 -15.33
CA GLU A 27 -3.43 -10.87 -16.79
C GLU A 27 -3.46 -9.45 -17.36
N SER A 28 -4.30 -8.58 -16.78
CA SER A 28 -4.36 -7.17 -17.17
C SER A 28 -3.00 -6.49 -16.95
N LEU A 29 -2.35 -6.71 -15.83
CA LEU A 29 -1.01 -6.19 -15.58
C LEU A 29 -0.02 -6.64 -16.65
N ARG A 30 0.05 -7.95 -16.89
CA ARG A 30 1.09 -8.53 -17.74
C ARG A 30 0.84 -8.28 -19.22
N TYR A 31 -0.37 -8.52 -19.70
CA TYR A 31 -0.65 -8.57 -21.14
C TYR A 31 -1.31 -7.31 -21.68
N ARG A 32 -2.04 -6.57 -20.86
CA ARG A 32 -2.65 -5.30 -21.28
C ARG A 32 -1.71 -4.12 -21.04
N TYR A 33 -1.09 -4.05 -19.86
CA TYR A 33 -0.28 -2.91 -19.44
C TYR A 33 1.23 -3.17 -19.53
N ASN A 34 1.64 -4.40 -19.83
CA ASN A 34 3.05 -4.81 -19.92
C ASN A 34 3.88 -4.48 -18.67
N LEU A 35 3.28 -4.62 -17.50
CA LEU A 35 3.92 -4.42 -16.21
C LEU A 35 4.50 -5.73 -15.68
N LEU A 36 5.46 -5.62 -14.74
CA LEU A 36 6.13 -6.73 -14.07
C LEU A 36 5.94 -6.71 -12.56
N SER A 37 5.05 -5.87 -12.06
CA SER A 37 4.82 -5.66 -10.63
C SER A 37 3.33 -5.58 -10.36
N ALA A 38 2.86 -6.31 -9.34
CA ALA A 38 1.48 -6.34 -8.86
C ALA A 38 1.38 -5.63 -7.50
N ASP A 39 0.20 -5.09 -7.23
CA ASP A 39 -0.19 -4.50 -5.96
C ASP A 39 -1.61 -4.98 -5.64
N ILE A 40 -1.71 -5.93 -4.71
CA ILE A 40 -2.97 -6.63 -4.43
C ILE A 40 -3.62 -6.06 -3.17
N TRP A 41 -4.85 -5.58 -3.31
CA TRP A 41 -5.74 -5.32 -2.20
C TRP A 41 -6.45 -6.62 -1.78
N ASN A 42 -6.51 -6.88 -0.46
CA ASN A 42 -7.06 -8.13 0.07
C ASN A 42 -8.55 -8.38 -0.25
N GLY A 43 -9.27 -7.39 -0.76
CA GLY A 43 -10.62 -7.57 -1.31
C GLY A 43 -10.67 -8.61 -2.42
N TYR A 44 -9.59 -8.77 -3.21
CA TYR A 44 -9.43 -9.81 -4.21
C TYR A 44 -9.17 -11.22 -3.63
N LEU A 45 -8.82 -11.30 -2.35
CA LEU A 45 -8.48 -12.54 -1.65
C LEU A 45 -9.60 -13.01 -0.70
N LYS A 46 -10.76 -12.36 -0.75
CA LYS A 46 -11.87 -12.63 0.15
C LYS A 46 -12.37 -14.08 0.00
N GLY A 47 -12.45 -14.80 1.13
CA GLY A 47 -12.89 -16.19 1.16
C GLY A 47 -11.83 -17.23 0.79
N MET A 48 -10.64 -16.82 0.35
CA MET A 48 -9.55 -17.71 -0.05
C MET A 48 -8.81 -18.29 1.15
N ASP A 49 -8.19 -19.45 0.94
CA ASP A 49 -7.36 -20.15 1.89
C ASP A 49 -5.89 -20.25 1.43
N ARG A 50 -5.08 -20.99 2.18
CA ARG A 50 -3.65 -21.18 1.89
C ARG A 50 -3.39 -21.84 0.54
N ASP A 51 -4.22 -22.75 0.09
CA ASP A 51 -4.03 -23.43 -1.19
C ASP A 51 -4.42 -22.51 -2.35
N ASP A 52 -5.39 -21.63 -2.16
CA ASP A 52 -5.71 -20.57 -3.12
C ASP A 52 -4.55 -19.57 -3.23
N PHE A 53 -3.93 -19.17 -2.09
CA PHE A 53 -2.74 -18.31 -2.13
C PHE A 53 -1.57 -18.93 -2.90
N LYS A 54 -1.35 -20.26 -2.77
CA LYS A 54 -0.33 -20.97 -3.57
C LYS A 54 -0.64 -20.94 -5.07
N LYS A 55 -1.93 -21.08 -5.45
CA LYS A 55 -2.34 -20.95 -6.87
C LYS A 55 -2.08 -19.53 -7.41
N ILE A 56 -2.38 -18.51 -6.59
CA ILE A 56 -2.09 -17.11 -6.96
C ILE A 56 -0.57 -16.89 -7.06
N ARG A 57 0.23 -17.45 -6.15
CA ARG A 57 1.70 -17.39 -6.26
C ARG A 57 2.18 -18.00 -7.57
N ALA A 58 1.71 -19.19 -7.91
CA ALA A 58 2.03 -19.81 -9.19
C ALA A 58 1.62 -18.93 -10.39
N ALA A 59 0.44 -18.31 -10.32
CA ALA A 59 -0.04 -17.41 -11.37
C ALA A 59 0.80 -16.13 -11.51
N LEU A 60 1.35 -15.60 -10.41
CA LEU A 60 2.33 -14.52 -10.42
C LEU A 60 3.64 -14.97 -11.09
N ASP A 61 4.15 -16.15 -10.72
CA ASP A 61 5.39 -16.73 -11.28
C ASP A 61 5.27 -16.99 -12.78
N ASP A 62 4.17 -17.60 -13.22
CA ASP A 62 3.92 -17.90 -14.64
C ASP A 62 3.90 -16.64 -15.51
N ARG A 63 3.54 -15.48 -14.93
CA ARG A 63 3.49 -14.19 -15.62
C ARG A 63 4.75 -13.34 -15.40
N GLY A 64 5.70 -13.83 -14.60
CA GLY A 64 6.89 -13.07 -14.22
C GLY A 64 6.57 -11.80 -13.45
N LEU A 65 5.51 -11.82 -12.62
CA LEU A 65 5.08 -10.69 -11.80
C LEU A 65 5.65 -10.80 -10.39
N ALA A 66 6.31 -9.75 -9.92
CA ALA A 66 6.60 -9.59 -8.51
C ALA A 66 5.39 -8.98 -7.78
N LEU A 67 5.09 -9.42 -6.56
CA LEU A 67 4.11 -8.77 -5.71
C LEU A 67 4.79 -7.63 -4.93
N ALA A 68 4.63 -6.39 -5.40
CA ALA A 68 5.22 -5.22 -4.76
C ALA A 68 4.55 -4.88 -3.44
N SER A 69 3.22 -4.98 -3.38
CA SER A 69 2.47 -4.71 -2.15
C SER A 69 1.27 -5.64 -2.00
N LEU A 70 0.97 -5.98 -0.73
CA LEU A 70 -0.30 -6.53 -0.29
C LEU A 70 -0.95 -5.53 0.66
N CYS A 71 -2.07 -4.92 0.23
CA CYS A 71 -2.82 -3.96 1.02
C CYS A 71 -3.96 -4.67 1.76
N CYS A 72 -3.98 -4.55 3.09
CA CYS A 72 -4.84 -5.31 3.98
C CYS A 72 -5.84 -4.41 4.72
N ASP A 73 -7.02 -4.26 4.15
CA ASP A 73 -8.15 -3.61 4.82
C ASP A 73 -8.80 -4.55 5.84
N GLY A 74 -9.42 -3.98 6.88
CA GLY A 74 -10.10 -4.74 7.92
C GLY A 74 -9.15 -5.52 8.85
N ALA A 75 -7.88 -5.10 8.91
CA ALA A 75 -6.86 -5.67 9.76
C ALA A 75 -6.07 -4.56 10.48
N HIS A 76 -6.80 -3.60 11.06
CA HIS A 76 -6.20 -2.42 11.70
C HIS A 76 -5.40 -2.78 12.95
N ALA A 77 -4.38 -1.97 13.25
CA ALA A 77 -3.52 -2.18 14.42
C ALA A 77 -4.19 -1.77 15.75
N TRP A 78 -5.30 -1.03 15.70
CA TRP A 78 -6.02 -0.57 16.90
C TRP A 78 -7.53 -0.72 16.75
N SER A 79 -8.19 -1.16 17.83
CA SER A 79 -9.60 -0.90 18.14
C SER A 79 -9.77 -0.63 19.63
N ALA A 80 -10.77 0.19 19.98
CA ALA A 80 -11.20 0.39 21.36
C ALA A 80 -12.07 -0.77 21.88
N ASP A 81 -12.66 -1.54 20.98
CA ASP A 81 -13.47 -2.72 21.30
C ASP A 81 -12.60 -3.99 21.32
N PRO A 82 -12.49 -4.68 22.47
CA PRO A 82 -11.67 -5.89 22.58
C PRO A 82 -12.14 -7.06 21.70
N ASP A 83 -13.42 -7.14 21.37
CA ASP A 83 -13.91 -8.22 20.50
C ASP A 83 -13.64 -7.90 19.01
N GLU A 84 -13.77 -6.63 18.62
CA GLU A 84 -13.30 -6.18 17.30
C GLU A 84 -11.78 -6.37 17.18
N GLU A 85 -11.01 -6.04 18.21
CA GLU A 85 -9.56 -6.22 18.20
C GLU A 85 -9.14 -7.67 17.92
N LYS A 86 -9.80 -8.65 18.54
CA LYS A 86 -9.53 -10.08 18.24
C LYS A 86 -9.82 -10.45 16.79
N GLN A 87 -10.88 -9.86 16.21
CA GLN A 87 -11.20 -10.07 14.79
C GLN A 87 -10.15 -9.45 13.87
N LEU A 88 -9.70 -8.25 14.19
CA LEU A 88 -8.63 -7.56 13.46
C LEU A 88 -7.31 -8.33 13.54
N ASP A 89 -6.96 -8.87 14.71
CA ASP A 89 -5.76 -9.69 14.89
C ASP A 89 -5.84 -10.99 14.06
N ALA A 90 -6.99 -11.64 14.02
CA ALA A 90 -7.20 -12.83 13.19
C ALA A 90 -7.11 -12.49 11.68
N ALA A 91 -7.65 -11.34 11.28
CA ALA A 91 -7.55 -10.85 9.91
C ALA A 91 -6.10 -10.50 9.53
N ALA A 92 -5.37 -9.83 10.44
CA ALA A 92 -3.96 -9.51 10.23
C ALA A 92 -3.11 -10.78 10.10
N GLU A 93 -3.34 -11.80 10.94
CA GLU A 93 -2.66 -13.09 10.85
C GLU A 93 -2.88 -13.76 9.47
N LYS A 94 -4.12 -13.73 8.97
CA LYS A 94 -4.42 -14.26 7.64
C LYS A 94 -3.72 -13.47 6.53
N CYS A 95 -3.67 -12.14 6.63
CA CYS A 95 -2.96 -11.29 5.68
C CYS A 95 -1.45 -11.54 5.69
N LEU A 96 -0.85 -11.71 6.88
CA LEU A 96 0.58 -12.03 7.01
C LEU A 96 0.90 -13.40 6.40
N GLN A 97 0.06 -14.41 6.60
CA GLN A 97 0.20 -15.71 5.94
C GLN A 97 0.06 -15.61 4.42
N ALA A 98 -0.88 -14.80 3.93
CA ALA A 98 -1.00 -14.54 2.50
C ALA A 98 0.26 -13.86 1.96
N ALA A 99 0.79 -12.84 2.65
CA ALA A 99 2.02 -12.14 2.26
C ALA A 99 3.22 -13.08 2.13
N GLU A 100 3.40 -13.99 3.10
CA GLU A 100 4.45 -15.01 3.08
C GLU A 100 4.33 -15.95 1.87
N ILE A 101 3.14 -16.49 1.62
CA ILE A 101 2.92 -17.44 0.52
C ILE A 101 3.03 -16.74 -0.83
N LEU A 102 2.48 -15.53 -0.95
CA LEU A 102 2.49 -14.75 -2.19
C LEU A 102 3.86 -14.12 -2.48
N GLY A 103 4.77 -14.06 -1.50
CA GLY A 103 6.07 -13.41 -1.64
C GLY A 103 5.94 -11.89 -1.81
N ALA A 104 5.08 -11.26 -1.01
CA ALA A 104 4.92 -9.82 -1.02
C ALA A 104 6.22 -9.11 -0.61
N GLN A 105 6.56 -8.00 -1.27
CA GLN A 105 7.70 -7.17 -0.89
C GLN A 105 7.34 -6.20 0.23
N THR A 106 6.11 -5.67 0.20
CA THR A 106 5.57 -4.82 1.26
C THR A 106 4.17 -5.28 1.67
N VAL A 107 3.79 -5.00 2.91
CA VAL A 107 2.46 -5.29 3.46
C VAL A 107 1.94 -4.05 4.16
N ARG A 108 0.75 -3.61 3.78
CA ARG A 108 0.11 -2.46 4.40
C ARG A 108 -1.01 -2.89 5.33
N PHE A 109 -1.00 -2.37 6.56
CA PHE A 109 -2.11 -2.36 7.49
C PHE A 109 -2.48 -0.93 7.88
N ASP A 110 -3.72 -0.68 8.28
CA ASP A 110 -4.10 0.63 8.81
C ASP A 110 -3.73 0.76 10.30
N VAL A 111 -3.50 2.00 10.76
CA VAL A 111 -3.26 2.32 12.16
C VAL A 111 -4.49 1.98 13.02
N GLY A 112 -5.71 2.26 12.53
CA GLY A 112 -6.96 1.95 13.20
C GLY A 112 -7.51 3.07 14.07
N VAL A 113 -6.77 4.13 14.34
CA VAL A 113 -7.22 5.29 15.10
C VAL A 113 -7.93 6.27 14.16
N ARG A 114 -9.23 6.49 14.38
CA ARG A 114 -10.10 7.28 13.49
C ARG A 114 -9.97 8.78 13.72
N GLU A 115 -9.61 9.19 14.94
CA GLU A 115 -9.33 10.56 15.31
C GLU A 115 -8.08 11.05 14.59
N ASP A 116 -7.95 12.36 14.42
CA ASP A 116 -6.73 12.95 13.84
C ASP A 116 -5.51 12.78 14.75
N ASP A 117 -5.73 12.83 16.07
CA ASP A 117 -4.68 12.67 17.06
C ASP A 117 -4.68 11.26 17.65
N ILE A 118 -3.52 10.79 18.07
CA ILE A 118 -3.34 9.49 18.72
C ILE A 118 -2.92 9.68 20.18
N SER A 119 -3.66 9.07 21.11
CA SER A 119 -3.24 9.05 22.53
C SER A 119 -2.02 8.17 22.75
N GLU A 120 -1.30 8.37 23.87
CA GLU A 120 -0.12 7.58 24.19
C GLU A 120 -0.43 6.08 24.26
N THR A 121 -1.53 5.70 24.91
CA THR A 121 -1.95 4.31 25.02
C THR A 121 -2.25 3.67 23.66
N GLN A 122 -2.91 4.41 22.75
CA GLN A 122 -3.15 3.96 21.37
C GLN A 122 -1.83 3.81 20.63
N PHE A 123 -0.95 4.81 20.76
CA PHE A 123 0.36 4.81 20.11
C PHE A 123 1.22 3.63 20.53
N GLU A 124 1.37 3.37 21.82
CA GLU A 124 2.14 2.25 22.36
C GLU A 124 1.64 0.90 21.80
N LYS A 125 0.32 0.73 21.74
CA LYS A 125 -0.30 -0.49 21.22
C LYS A 125 -0.07 -0.67 19.72
N VAL A 126 -0.29 0.38 18.94
CA VAL A 126 -0.04 0.40 17.49
C VAL A 126 1.44 0.12 17.21
N CYS A 127 2.34 0.80 17.92
CA CYS A 127 3.78 0.62 17.80
C CYS A 127 4.19 -0.83 18.12
N GLY A 128 3.66 -1.42 19.19
CA GLY A 128 3.92 -2.81 19.57
C GLY A 128 3.47 -3.82 18.51
N LYS A 129 2.28 -3.63 17.90
CA LYS A 129 1.79 -4.50 16.82
C LYS A 129 2.66 -4.39 15.57
N PHE A 130 2.96 -3.17 15.11
CA PHE A 130 3.82 -3.00 13.93
C PHE A 130 5.25 -3.50 14.17
N ALA A 131 5.81 -3.37 15.38
CA ALA A 131 7.09 -3.96 15.73
C ALA A 131 7.07 -5.48 15.63
N ALA A 132 5.99 -6.13 16.09
CA ALA A 132 5.81 -7.58 15.96
C ALA A 132 5.67 -8.00 14.48
N TYR A 133 4.92 -7.26 13.68
CA TYR A 133 4.79 -7.51 12.24
C TYR A 133 6.12 -7.31 11.49
N ALA A 134 6.89 -6.27 11.84
CA ALA A 134 8.21 -6.03 11.25
C ALA A 134 9.20 -7.15 11.58
N LYS A 135 9.16 -7.69 12.81
CA LYS A 135 9.95 -8.87 13.17
C LYS A 135 9.60 -10.07 12.31
N ARG A 136 8.30 -10.32 12.10
CA ARG A 136 7.84 -11.40 11.19
C ARG A 136 8.27 -11.14 9.74
N GLY A 137 8.23 -9.88 9.30
CA GLY A 137 8.73 -9.45 8.00
C GLY A 137 10.22 -9.73 7.82
N ALA A 138 11.03 -9.59 8.88
CA ALA A 138 12.45 -9.91 8.83
C ALA A 138 12.71 -11.40 8.57
N ASP A 139 11.88 -12.28 9.12
CA ASP A 139 11.98 -13.73 8.92
C ASP A 139 11.45 -14.16 7.54
N ALA A 140 10.45 -13.46 7.01
CA ALA A 140 9.73 -13.81 5.78
C ALA A 140 10.15 -13.02 4.53
N GLY A 141 10.91 -11.94 4.68
CA GLY A 141 11.45 -11.14 3.58
C GLY A 141 10.55 -10.01 3.08
N PHE A 142 9.62 -9.50 3.90
CA PHE A 142 8.80 -8.33 3.55
C PHE A 142 9.01 -7.14 4.51
N ILE A 143 8.63 -5.96 4.06
CA ILE A 143 8.55 -4.75 4.89
C ILE A 143 7.08 -4.48 5.20
N VAL A 144 6.76 -4.09 6.43
CA VAL A 144 5.38 -3.80 6.84
C VAL A 144 5.25 -2.38 7.37
N GLY A 145 4.09 -1.79 7.18
CA GLY A 145 3.77 -0.51 7.81
C GLY A 145 2.41 0.03 7.43
N PRO A 146 2.05 1.18 7.98
CA PRO A 146 0.79 1.85 7.69
C PRO A 146 0.87 2.68 6.41
N GLU A 147 -0.30 3.07 5.94
CA GLU A 147 -0.49 4.11 4.93
C GLU A 147 -0.95 5.40 5.62
N ASN A 148 -0.66 6.56 5.05
CA ASN A 148 -1.34 7.81 5.41
C ASN A 148 -2.76 7.82 4.81
N HIS A 149 -3.62 6.92 5.30
CA HIS A 149 -4.91 6.56 4.69
C HIS A 149 -6.08 7.36 5.28
N TRP A 150 -6.29 7.25 6.60
CA TRP A 150 -7.36 7.93 7.34
C TRP A 150 -7.02 8.11 8.83
N GLY A 151 -7.74 9.03 9.51
CA GLY A 151 -7.55 9.34 10.92
C GLY A 151 -6.11 9.73 11.26
N ALA A 152 -5.61 9.28 12.41
CA ALA A 152 -4.28 9.64 12.92
C ALA A 152 -3.12 9.32 11.95
N SER A 153 -3.30 8.33 11.06
CA SER A 153 -2.25 8.00 10.08
C SER A 153 -2.00 9.10 9.05
N ARG A 154 -2.92 10.06 8.89
CA ARG A 154 -2.77 11.22 8.00
C ARG A 154 -1.95 12.36 8.61
N ARG A 155 -1.51 12.24 9.87
CA ARG A 155 -0.57 13.16 10.50
C ARG A 155 0.86 12.70 10.25
N PHE A 156 1.67 13.58 9.67
CA PHE A 156 3.08 13.27 9.40
C PHE A 156 3.86 12.99 10.70
N SER A 157 3.55 13.73 11.76
CA SER A 157 4.16 13.55 13.10
C SER A 157 3.92 12.14 13.66
N VAL A 158 2.73 11.56 13.45
CA VAL A 158 2.40 10.18 13.86
C VAL A 158 3.23 9.15 13.08
N GLN A 159 3.28 9.28 11.75
CA GLN A 159 4.07 8.39 10.90
C GLN A 159 5.56 8.45 11.23
N GLN A 160 6.09 9.66 11.40
CA GLN A 160 7.49 9.87 11.75
C GLN A 160 7.82 9.30 13.15
N ARG A 161 6.90 9.45 14.11
CA ARG A 161 7.08 8.91 15.46
C ARG A 161 7.08 7.37 15.42
N LEU A 162 6.14 6.73 14.72
CA LEU A 162 6.13 5.27 14.54
C LEU A 162 7.43 4.78 13.90
N TYR A 163 7.89 5.45 12.84
CA TYR A 163 9.13 5.08 12.14
C TYR A 163 10.35 5.12 13.08
N ARG A 164 10.47 6.16 13.92
CA ARG A 164 11.57 6.30 14.86
C ARG A 164 11.52 5.29 16.01
N GLU A 165 10.33 5.05 16.57
CA GLU A 165 10.19 4.16 17.73
C GLU A 165 10.34 2.69 17.34
N ILE A 166 9.80 2.26 16.20
CA ILE A 166 9.93 0.88 15.72
C ILE A 166 11.34 0.59 15.25
N ASN A 167 12.00 1.55 14.61
CA ASN A 167 13.41 1.52 14.20
C ASN A 167 13.87 0.15 13.63
N SER A 168 13.15 -0.36 12.65
CA SER A 168 13.41 -1.65 12.03
C SER A 168 13.63 -1.51 10.53
N PRO A 169 14.58 -2.22 9.92
CA PRO A 169 14.74 -2.24 8.46
C PRO A 169 13.55 -2.89 7.74
N ASN A 170 12.72 -3.64 8.47
CA ASN A 170 11.51 -4.27 7.95
C ASN A 170 10.23 -3.47 8.28
N TYR A 171 10.38 -2.20 8.66
CA TYR A 171 9.28 -1.27 8.84
C TYR A 171 9.45 -0.05 7.91
N GLY A 172 8.35 0.35 7.28
CA GLY A 172 8.26 1.56 6.46
C GLY A 172 6.80 1.84 6.15
N MET A 173 6.47 3.00 5.60
CA MET A 173 5.10 3.35 5.30
C MET A 173 4.76 3.14 3.82
N LEU A 174 3.49 2.93 3.51
CA LEU A 174 2.92 3.17 2.19
C LEU A 174 2.54 4.66 2.13
N LEU A 175 3.08 5.37 1.16
CA LEU A 175 2.81 6.79 0.95
C LEU A 175 1.71 6.96 -0.09
N HIS A 176 0.52 7.34 0.35
CA HIS A 176 -0.52 7.86 -0.54
C HIS A 176 -0.25 9.34 -0.76
N LEU A 177 0.19 9.69 -1.96
CA LEU A 177 0.61 11.06 -2.28
C LEU A 177 -0.52 12.07 -2.03
N GLY A 178 -0.18 13.13 -1.32
CA GLY A 178 -1.09 14.21 -0.99
C GLY A 178 -2.16 13.90 0.05
N ASN A 179 -2.30 12.64 0.49
CA ASN A 179 -3.36 12.25 1.44
C ASN A 179 -2.99 12.54 2.90
N TRP A 180 -2.49 13.72 3.16
CA TRP A 180 -2.18 14.18 4.50
C TRP A 180 -3.28 15.08 5.08
N ASN A 181 -3.34 15.13 6.41
CA ASN A 181 -4.00 16.19 7.18
C ASN A 181 -2.87 17.08 7.77
N PRO A 182 -2.42 18.11 7.02
CA PRO A 182 -1.23 18.87 7.41
C PRO A 182 -1.41 19.58 8.75
N GLU A 183 -0.36 19.54 9.57
CA GLU A 183 -0.27 20.29 10.82
C GLU A 183 0.17 21.73 10.51
N ASP A 184 0.06 22.62 11.48
CA ASP A 184 0.37 24.04 11.31
C ASP A 184 1.76 24.25 10.68
N GLY A 185 1.80 25.02 9.60
CA GLY A 185 3.03 25.33 8.87
C GLY A 185 3.50 24.22 7.89
N GLN A 186 2.75 23.15 7.75
CA GLN A 186 3.05 22.06 6.81
C GLN A 186 2.18 22.16 5.54
N THR A 187 2.60 21.49 4.48
CA THR A 187 1.85 21.27 3.26
C THR A 187 1.85 19.79 2.92
N ALA A 188 0.85 19.32 2.16
CA ALA A 188 0.80 17.92 1.74
C ALA A 188 2.06 17.54 0.93
N ASP A 189 2.44 18.35 -0.05
CA ASP A 189 3.65 18.12 -0.87
C ASP A 189 4.93 18.10 -0.03
N GLY A 190 5.04 18.99 0.98
CA GLY A 190 6.15 19.01 1.93
C GLY A 190 6.24 17.74 2.75
N ASN A 191 5.08 17.20 3.18
CA ASN A 191 4.99 15.95 3.91
C ASN A 191 5.34 14.74 3.01
N ASP A 192 4.94 14.75 1.73
CA ASP A 192 5.33 13.70 0.77
C ASP A 192 6.85 13.62 0.63
N ILE A 193 7.51 14.76 0.46
CA ILE A 193 8.97 14.83 0.36
C ILE A 193 9.63 14.37 1.68
N ALA A 194 9.13 14.82 2.82
CA ALA A 194 9.67 14.44 4.13
C ALA A 194 9.49 12.94 4.44
N ALA A 195 8.38 12.33 3.96
CA ALA A 195 8.08 10.93 4.13
C ALA A 195 8.85 10.01 3.17
N ALA A 196 9.38 10.54 2.07
CA ALA A 196 9.93 9.75 0.96
C ALA A 196 11.00 8.73 1.39
N SER A 197 11.86 9.08 2.35
CA SER A 197 12.90 8.18 2.88
C SER A 197 12.38 7.06 3.78
N MET A 198 11.17 7.22 4.34
CA MET A 198 10.48 6.23 5.18
C MET A 198 9.51 5.37 4.35
N ALA A 199 9.17 5.83 3.14
CA ALA A 199 8.21 5.18 2.28
C ALA A 199 8.83 4.00 1.52
N VAL A 200 8.10 2.88 1.49
CA VAL A 200 8.52 1.63 0.82
C VAL A 200 7.64 1.28 -0.37
N HIS A 201 6.47 1.90 -0.47
CA HIS A 201 5.51 1.78 -1.55
C HIS A 201 4.73 3.09 -1.69
N THR A 202 4.11 3.36 -2.86
CA THR A 202 3.23 4.52 -3.03
C THR A 202 1.90 4.13 -3.65
N HIS A 203 0.84 4.86 -3.25
CA HIS A 203 -0.39 4.98 -4.03
C HIS A 203 -0.48 6.36 -4.66
N ILE A 204 -0.80 6.40 -5.95
CA ILE A 204 -0.81 7.61 -6.77
C ILE A 204 -2.19 7.73 -7.39
N ASP A 205 -2.97 8.69 -6.94
CA ASP A 205 -4.29 8.98 -7.49
C ASP A 205 -4.23 9.61 -8.90
N TYR A 206 -5.40 9.92 -9.46
CA TYR A 206 -5.49 10.46 -10.81
C TYR A 206 -4.77 11.82 -10.94
N GLU A 207 -4.99 12.73 -10.02
CA GLU A 207 -4.46 14.09 -10.02
C GLU A 207 -2.93 14.08 -9.88
N HIS A 208 -2.41 13.28 -8.95
CA HIS A 208 -0.97 13.13 -8.77
C HIS A 208 -0.31 12.43 -9.97
N ALA A 209 -0.98 11.47 -10.60
CA ALA A 209 -0.45 10.88 -11.83
C ALA A 209 -0.31 11.90 -12.96
N GLN A 210 -1.30 12.80 -13.14
CA GLN A 210 -1.25 13.84 -14.19
C GLN A 210 -0.14 14.87 -13.93
N THR A 211 0.23 15.10 -12.68
CA THR A 211 1.26 16.07 -12.28
C THR A 211 2.60 15.40 -11.92
N ALA A 212 2.79 14.13 -12.23
CA ALA A 212 3.94 13.34 -11.79
C ALA A 212 5.31 13.97 -12.16
N ALA A 213 5.40 14.66 -13.29
CA ALA A 213 6.63 15.35 -13.69
C ALA A 213 7.08 16.45 -12.70
N SER A 214 6.17 17.00 -11.88
CA SER A 214 6.49 18.04 -10.90
C SER A 214 6.97 17.52 -9.56
N TRP A 215 6.38 16.42 -9.04
CA TRP A 215 6.72 15.93 -7.71
C TRP A 215 7.68 14.74 -7.71
N LEU A 216 7.68 13.90 -8.76
CA LEU A 216 8.46 12.67 -8.80
C LEU A 216 9.98 12.89 -8.61
N PRO A 217 10.62 13.90 -9.25
CA PRO A 217 12.03 14.19 -9.00
C PRO A 217 12.32 14.51 -7.53
N HIS A 218 11.39 15.16 -6.82
CA HIS A 218 11.56 15.55 -5.43
C HIS A 218 11.52 14.35 -4.48
N ILE A 219 10.55 13.44 -4.61
CA ILE A 219 10.49 12.26 -3.74
C ILE A 219 11.66 11.29 -4.02
N LEU A 220 12.06 11.14 -5.29
CA LEU A 220 13.23 10.33 -5.64
C LEU A 220 14.53 10.95 -5.11
N GLY A 221 14.68 12.27 -5.22
CA GLY A 221 15.80 13.02 -4.65
C GLY A 221 15.85 12.94 -3.12
N ALA A 222 14.70 12.84 -2.46
CA ALA A 222 14.57 12.63 -1.01
C ALA A 222 14.81 11.17 -0.56
N GLY A 223 15.08 10.24 -1.49
CA GLY A 223 15.53 8.89 -1.18
C GLY A 223 14.48 7.79 -1.38
N TYR A 224 13.31 8.07 -1.97
CA TYR A 224 12.32 7.05 -2.28
C TYR A 224 12.87 6.00 -3.27
N LYS A 225 12.66 4.71 -2.98
CA LYS A 225 13.16 3.58 -3.79
C LYS A 225 12.08 2.51 -4.06
N GLY A 226 10.88 2.69 -3.52
CA GLY A 226 9.77 1.74 -3.65
C GLY A 226 9.14 1.70 -5.03
N ALA A 227 8.08 0.92 -5.18
CA ALA A 227 7.29 0.89 -6.40
C ALA A 227 6.36 2.11 -6.51
N LEU A 228 6.11 2.54 -7.74
CA LEU A 228 5.16 3.60 -8.07
C LEU A 228 3.86 2.93 -8.52
N SER A 229 2.83 2.94 -7.67
CA SER A 229 1.56 2.26 -7.93
C SER A 229 0.46 3.27 -8.20
N VAL A 230 -0.14 3.23 -9.39
CA VAL A 230 -1.33 4.04 -9.68
C VAL A 230 -2.54 3.42 -8.98
N GLU A 231 -3.38 4.26 -8.40
CA GLU A 231 -4.61 3.88 -7.74
C GLU A 231 -5.78 4.72 -8.25
N HIS A 232 -6.73 4.07 -8.92
CA HIS A 232 -7.85 4.74 -9.54
C HIS A 232 -9.11 4.65 -8.68
N HIS A 233 -9.69 5.81 -8.34
CA HIS A 233 -10.89 5.93 -7.50
C HIS A 233 -12.09 6.55 -8.23
N LYS A 234 -11.91 7.05 -9.46
CA LYS A 234 -12.96 7.80 -10.14
C LYS A 234 -14.01 6.90 -10.78
N GLU A 235 -15.23 7.43 -10.85
CA GLU A 235 -16.38 6.77 -11.47
C GLU A 235 -16.36 6.84 -13.00
N VAL A 236 -15.32 6.32 -13.61
CA VAL A 236 -15.22 6.16 -15.07
C VAL A 236 -14.97 4.69 -15.38
N VAL A 237 -14.97 4.31 -16.65
CA VAL A 237 -14.54 2.97 -17.05
C VAL A 237 -13.11 2.74 -16.52
N GLU A 238 -12.98 1.87 -15.51
CA GLU A 238 -11.75 1.71 -14.71
C GLU A 238 -10.53 1.45 -15.59
N TYR A 239 -10.64 0.58 -16.60
CA TYR A 239 -9.56 0.34 -17.56
C TYR A 239 -9.07 1.61 -18.29
N GLN A 240 -9.97 2.54 -18.61
CA GLN A 240 -9.61 3.80 -19.27
C GLN A 240 -8.95 4.78 -18.29
N GLY A 241 -9.49 4.87 -17.07
CA GLY A 241 -8.93 5.71 -16.03
C GLY A 241 -7.52 5.28 -15.64
N VAL A 242 -7.32 3.98 -15.41
CA VAL A 242 -6.01 3.39 -15.13
C VAL A 242 -5.04 3.62 -16.29
N GLN A 243 -5.48 3.46 -17.55
CA GLN A 243 -4.62 3.70 -18.70
C GLN A 243 -4.14 5.15 -18.78
N ALA A 244 -5.01 6.11 -18.46
CA ALA A 244 -4.67 7.53 -18.46
C ALA A 244 -3.65 7.86 -17.34
N GLN A 245 -3.88 7.34 -16.12
CA GLN A 245 -2.96 7.51 -15.00
C GLN A 245 -1.59 6.90 -15.30
N LEU A 246 -1.57 5.66 -15.78
CA LEU A 246 -0.35 4.94 -16.10
C LEU A 246 0.45 5.66 -17.18
N GLY A 247 -0.21 6.12 -18.26
CA GLY A 247 0.46 6.85 -19.34
C GLY A 247 1.12 8.15 -18.87
N ALA A 248 0.45 8.90 -17.98
CA ALA A 248 1.01 10.12 -17.41
C ALA A 248 2.23 9.84 -16.51
N LEU A 249 2.13 8.83 -15.63
CA LEU A 249 3.23 8.41 -14.77
C LEU A 249 4.44 7.90 -15.57
N GLU A 250 4.20 7.03 -16.55
CA GLU A 250 5.27 6.52 -17.42
C GLU A 250 5.98 7.63 -18.20
N TYR A 251 5.21 8.62 -18.67
CA TYR A 251 5.79 9.79 -19.34
C TYR A 251 6.72 10.56 -18.38
N ALA A 252 6.30 10.78 -17.14
CA ALA A 252 7.13 11.45 -16.14
C ALA A 252 8.42 10.66 -15.84
N VAL A 253 8.29 9.34 -15.64
CA VAL A 253 9.43 8.45 -15.38
C VAL A 253 10.45 8.44 -16.55
N LYS A 254 9.99 8.51 -17.80
CA LYS A 254 10.87 8.57 -18.98
C LYS A 254 11.62 9.90 -19.13
N LYS A 255 11.21 10.94 -18.41
CA LYS A 255 11.84 12.28 -18.44
C LYS A 255 12.92 12.47 -17.36
N LEU A 256 13.04 11.54 -16.42
CA LEU A 256 14.12 11.47 -15.40
C LEU A 256 15.42 10.94 -16.03
#